data_882d3a81ad47fed44b2a4822676d482e
#
_entry.id   882d3a81ad47fed44b2a4822676d482e
#
_cell.length_a   1.000
_cell.length_b   1.000
_cell.length_c   1.000
_cell.angle_alpha   90.00
_cell.angle_beta   90.00
_cell.angle_gamma   90.00
#
_symmetry.space_group_name_H-M   'P 1'
#
loop_
_entity.id
_entity.type
_entity.pdbx_description
1 polymer ?
#
loop_
_entity_poly.entity_id
_entity_poly.type
_entity_poly.pdbx_seq_one_letter_code
_entity_poly.pdbx_strand_id
1 'polypeptide(L)'
;MALSFFWKRLLVRTGVARFLPAADRLSKGGKRFLRYYSDKVLSAPVEELTDPATFPTADGGDVLNLNRSAPPVEAFSGGRPPGYHFGAASASGDGALRTAIAERCGRAVNPDDEVLVTHGATAGYAAVLDAFVNPGDRVVLFDPCSPLFALGAKSRRANVRWMPTWTEDGRTRFVVDGLARALRGAMLLVLADPTNPTGGTLSIEDYEQIAWLARRQDVLVYVDGSFGRFRYAETPAPAFATLPGMENRLLTAGSVTQGYGVGASRVGWVTGPKHLINAVSLMANLSAPFVPAGCQQTALKALTAAESLFAPTRELFRRKRDYTVERLRGMGLEPTTPTGGYTCWVSVAGLGLKGRDFAEKLLREHRVLVGPGAAYGPSGTDCVRVSFAEEDGRLREGLTRMGLFVAGLKGEPAVTAARISVDAPLTEAEPVAAAEERTPAFSRA
;
A
#
# COMPACT_ATOMS: atom_id res chain seq x y z
N MET A 1 -28.02 -13.96 2.21
CA MET A 1 -27.87 -13.53 3.62
C MET A 1 -26.43 -13.77 4.01
N ALA A 2 -25.66 -12.72 4.29
CA ALA A 2 -24.25 -12.89 4.67
C ALA A 2 -24.15 -13.60 6.03
N LEU A 3 -23.39 -14.69 6.08
CA LEU A 3 -23.15 -15.40 7.33
C LEU A 3 -22.20 -14.56 8.20
N SER A 4 -22.61 -14.21 9.43
CA SER A 4 -21.73 -13.51 10.36
C SER A 4 -20.48 -14.35 10.66
N PHE A 5 -19.39 -13.71 11.07
CA PHE A 5 -18.12 -14.36 11.47
C PHE A 5 -18.32 -15.47 12.50
N PHE A 6 -19.26 -15.28 13.43
CA PHE A 6 -19.65 -16.29 14.44
C PHE A 6 -20.20 -17.56 13.80
N TRP A 7 -21.12 -17.43 12.85
CA TRP A 7 -21.74 -18.57 12.16
C TRP A 7 -20.73 -19.30 11.27
N LYS A 8 -19.80 -18.61 10.61
CA LYS A 8 -18.71 -19.24 9.85
C LYS A 8 -17.81 -20.10 10.73
N ARG A 9 -17.44 -19.61 11.92
CA ARG A 9 -16.70 -20.41 12.90
C ARG A 9 -17.46 -21.67 13.33
N LEU A 10 -18.76 -21.54 13.52
CA LEU A 10 -19.62 -22.67 13.89
C LEU A 10 -19.70 -23.69 12.75
N LEU A 11 -19.91 -23.24 11.50
CA LEU A 11 -19.97 -24.09 10.32
C LEU A 11 -18.67 -24.87 10.08
N VAL A 12 -17.52 -24.25 10.28
CA VAL A 12 -16.22 -24.93 10.19
C VAL A 12 -16.05 -25.97 11.29
N ARG A 13 -16.45 -25.64 12.52
CA ARG A 13 -16.39 -26.60 13.66
C ARG A 13 -17.31 -27.80 13.47
N THR A 14 -18.49 -27.60 12.92
CA THR A 14 -19.48 -28.66 12.68
C THR A 14 -19.22 -29.46 11.40
N GLY A 15 -18.20 -29.07 10.59
CA GLY A 15 -17.86 -29.74 9.34
C GLY A 15 -18.82 -29.45 8.17
N VAL A 16 -19.84 -28.61 8.35
CA VAL A 16 -20.81 -28.25 7.31
C VAL A 16 -20.15 -27.41 6.19
N ALA A 17 -19.07 -26.71 6.49
CA ALA A 17 -18.31 -25.92 5.51
C ALA A 17 -17.78 -26.75 4.32
N ARG A 18 -17.66 -28.08 4.45
CA ARG A 18 -17.24 -29.00 3.37
C ARG A 18 -18.19 -29.05 2.18
N PHE A 19 -19.43 -28.60 2.35
CA PHE A 19 -20.42 -28.54 1.29
C PHE A 19 -20.41 -27.23 0.49
N LEU A 20 -19.51 -26.30 0.81
CA LEU A 20 -19.35 -25.06 0.06
C LEU A 20 -18.50 -25.32 -1.19
N PRO A 21 -18.90 -24.85 -2.39
CA PRO A 21 -18.28 -25.22 -3.67
C PRO A 21 -16.76 -25.00 -3.76
N ALA A 22 -16.25 -23.92 -3.19
CA ALA A 22 -14.81 -23.61 -3.21
C ALA A 22 -14.02 -24.24 -2.05
N ALA A 23 -14.68 -24.88 -1.08
CA ALA A 23 -14.05 -25.33 0.15
C ALA A 23 -12.97 -26.39 -0.06
N ASP A 24 -13.19 -27.32 -0.99
CA ASP A 24 -12.25 -28.44 -1.21
C ASP A 24 -10.95 -28.01 -1.89
N ARG A 25 -10.98 -27.07 -2.82
CA ARG A 25 -9.77 -26.56 -3.50
C ARG A 25 -8.95 -25.63 -2.63
N LEU A 26 -9.62 -24.75 -1.87
CA LEU A 26 -8.97 -23.84 -0.92
C LEU A 26 -8.45 -24.56 0.33
N SER A 27 -8.92 -25.80 0.59
CA SER A 27 -8.65 -26.53 1.83
C SER A 27 -7.48 -27.50 1.78
N LYS A 28 -6.75 -27.65 0.66
CA LYS A 28 -5.57 -28.56 0.56
C LYS A 28 -4.43 -28.27 1.57
N GLY A 29 -4.72 -27.75 2.71
CA GLY A 29 -3.81 -27.46 3.81
C GLY A 29 -4.48 -26.81 5.01
N GLY A 30 -5.77 -26.48 4.94
CA GLY A 30 -6.32 -25.75 6.05
C GLY A 30 -7.81 -25.50 6.09
N LYS A 31 -8.61 -26.56 6.26
CA LYS A 31 -10.05 -26.39 6.62
C LYS A 31 -10.27 -25.38 7.77
N ARG A 32 -9.28 -25.24 8.66
CA ARG A 32 -9.27 -24.27 9.76
C ARG A 32 -9.32 -22.82 9.30
N PHE A 33 -8.92 -22.51 8.05
CA PHE A 33 -8.86 -21.15 7.51
C PHE A 33 -10.12 -20.75 6.73
N LEU A 34 -11.03 -21.66 6.43
CA LEU A 34 -12.30 -21.37 5.72
C LEU A 34 -13.11 -20.26 6.41
N ARG A 35 -12.97 -20.12 7.73
CA ARG A 35 -13.63 -19.07 8.51
C ARG A 35 -13.25 -17.64 8.12
N TYR A 36 -12.12 -17.45 7.47
CA TYR A 36 -11.67 -16.13 7.02
C TYR A 36 -12.27 -15.71 5.69
N TYR A 37 -12.63 -16.69 4.83
CA TYR A 37 -13.08 -16.39 3.48
C TYR A 37 -14.45 -15.74 3.47
N SER A 38 -14.63 -14.75 2.56
CA SER A 38 -15.93 -14.14 2.31
C SER A 38 -16.86 -15.11 1.59
N ASP A 39 -18.16 -14.81 1.62
CA ASP A 39 -19.14 -15.61 0.88
C ASP A 39 -18.88 -15.57 -0.63
N LYS A 40 -18.27 -14.50 -1.16
CA LYS A 40 -17.85 -14.41 -2.56
C LYS A 40 -16.81 -15.48 -2.91
N VAL A 41 -15.77 -15.65 -2.07
CA VAL A 41 -14.74 -16.70 -2.27
C VAL A 41 -15.36 -18.09 -2.18
N LEU A 42 -16.21 -18.31 -1.17
CA LEU A 42 -16.79 -19.63 -0.90
C LEU A 42 -17.80 -20.06 -1.97
N SER A 43 -18.43 -19.12 -2.66
CA SER A 43 -19.42 -19.36 -3.72
C SER A 43 -18.87 -19.20 -5.14
N ALA A 44 -17.60 -18.77 -5.29
CA ALA A 44 -17.03 -18.58 -6.61
C ALA A 44 -16.95 -19.90 -7.40
N PRO A 45 -17.37 -19.93 -8.68
CA PRO A 45 -17.24 -21.09 -9.55
C PRO A 45 -15.76 -21.24 -9.97
N VAL A 46 -14.99 -21.96 -9.16
CA VAL A 46 -13.54 -22.10 -9.33
C VAL A 46 -13.17 -22.81 -10.64
N GLU A 47 -14.10 -23.59 -11.20
CA GLU A 47 -13.86 -24.36 -12.44
C GLU A 47 -13.77 -23.51 -13.69
N GLU A 48 -14.40 -22.33 -13.69
CA GLU A 48 -14.42 -21.41 -14.83
C GLU A 48 -13.20 -20.49 -14.91
N LEU A 49 -12.37 -20.43 -13.84
CA LEU A 49 -11.24 -19.51 -13.70
C LEU A 49 -9.87 -20.18 -13.79
N THR A 50 -9.83 -21.46 -14.19
CA THR A 50 -8.55 -22.16 -14.33
C THR A 50 -7.75 -21.63 -15.52
N ASP A 51 -6.59 -21.09 -15.24
CA ASP A 51 -5.56 -20.80 -16.24
C ASP A 51 -5.26 -22.11 -17.02
N PRO A 52 -5.40 -22.12 -18.36
CA PRO A 52 -5.04 -23.29 -19.18
C PRO A 52 -3.62 -23.80 -18.94
N ALA A 53 -2.70 -22.92 -18.50
CA ALA A 53 -1.34 -23.29 -18.14
C ALA A 53 -1.25 -24.16 -16.86
N THR A 54 -2.33 -24.23 -16.07
CA THR A 54 -2.35 -25.04 -14.83
C THR A 54 -2.93 -26.45 -15.01
N PHE A 55 -3.37 -26.83 -16.22
CA PHE A 55 -3.75 -28.21 -16.48
C PHE A 55 -2.49 -29.08 -16.48
N PRO A 56 -2.38 -30.07 -15.59
CA PRO A 56 -1.23 -30.98 -15.63
C PRO A 56 -1.28 -31.78 -16.94
N THR A 57 -0.31 -31.58 -17.77
CA THR A 57 -0.04 -32.49 -18.88
C THR A 57 0.65 -33.72 -18.31
N ALA A 58 -0.02 -34.86 -18.35
CA ALA A 58 0.45 -36.09 -17.72
C ALA A 58 1.86 -36.53 -18.17
N ASP A 59 2.33 -36.08 -19.34
CA ASP A 59 3.56 -36.60 -19.97
C ASP A 59 4.53 -35.53 -20.51
N GLY A 60 4.37 -34.24 -20.17
CA GLY A 60 5.29 -33.16 -20.64
C GLY A 60 5.32 -32.98 -22.16
N GLY A 61 4.33 -33.53 -22.88
CA GLY A 61 4.19 -33.39 -24.32
C GLY A 61 3.69 -32.02 -24.77
N ASP A 62 3.94 -31.69 -26.02
CA ASP A 62 3.51 -30.45 -26.66
C ASP A 62 1.98 -30.39 -26.71
N VAL A 63 1.36 -29.55 -25.86
CA VAL A 63 -0.10 -29.40 -25.83
C VAL A 63 -0.52 -28.30 -26.79
N LEU A 64 -1.29 -28.65 -27.81
CA LEU A 64 -1.92 -27.70 -28.71
C LEU A 64 -3.09 -27.02 -27.99
N ASN A 65 -2.89 -25.76 -27.57
CA ASN A 65 -3.90 -24.99 -26.86
C ASN A 65 -4.97 -24.43 -27.84
N LEU A 66 -6.10 -25.11 -27.94
CA LEU A 66 -7.27 -24.64 -28.70
C LEU A 66 -8.27 -23.83 -27.85
N ASN A 67 -7.93 -23.56 -26.59
CA ASN A 67 -8.75 -22.74 -25.65
C ASN A 67 -8.22 -21.29 -25.55
N ARG A 68 -7.58 -20.76 -26.59
CA ARG A 68 -7.11 -19.39 -26.59
C ARG A 68 -8.28 -18.40 -26.68
N SER A 69 -8.33 -17.44 -25.79
CA SER A 69 -9.30 -16.33 -25.80
C SER A 69 -8.87 -15.14 -26.68
N ALA A 70 -7.59 -15.14 -27.12
CA ALA A 70 -7.04 -14.11 -27.99
C ALA A 70 -6.21 -14.75 -29.12
N PRO A 71 -6.22 -14.19 -30.36
CA PRO A 71 -5.36 -14.67 -31.43
C PRO A 71 -3.88 -14.45 -31.07
N PRO A 72 -2.97 -15.30 -31.59
CA PRO A 72 -1.54 -15.06 -31.43
C PRO A 72 -1.13 -13.78 -32.17
N VAL A 73 -0.11 -13.09 -31.65
CA VAL A 73 0.36 -11.81 -32.21
C VAL A 73 0.78 -11.95 -33.68
N GLU A 74 1.29 -13.11 -34.05
CA GLU A 74 1.72 -13.46 -35.41
C GLU A 74 0.56 -13.45 -36.42
N ALA A 75 -0.70 -13.54 -35.93
CA ALA A 75 -1.89 -13.43 -36.78
C ALA A 75 -2.18 -11.99 -37.24
N PHE A 76 -1.52 -10.98 -36.67
CA PHE A 76 -1.70 -9.59 -37.06
C PHE A 76 -0.67 -9.20 -38.13
N SER A 77 -1.15 -8.77 -39.29
CA SER A 77 -0.35 -8.49 -40.50
C SER A 77 0.65 -7.33 -40.35
N GLY A 78 0.57 -6.52 -39.27
CA GLY A 78 1.46 -5.38 -39.01
C GLY A 78 2.78 -5.74 -38.29
N GLY A 79 3.00 -7.02 -37.95
CA GLY A 79 4.17 -7.41 -37.21
C GLY A 79 4.16 -6.95 -35.72
N ARG A 80 5.26 -7.19 -35.01
CA ARG A 80 5.42 -6.78 -33.62
C ARG A 80 5.95 -5.35 -33.54
N PRO A 81 5.24 -4.39 -32.93
CA PRO A 81 5.84 -3.11 -32.62
C PRO A 81 7.11 -3.28 -31.77
N PRO A 82 8.20 -2.56 -32.08
CA PRO A 82 9.42 -2.63 -31.30
C PRO A 82 9.17 -2.30 -29.82
N GLY A 83 9.75 -3.09 -28.91
CA GLY A 83 9.68 -2.83 -27.45
C GLY A 83 8.42 -3.34 -26.75
N TYR A 84 7.50 -4.01 -27.44
CA TYR A 84 6.33 -4.62 -26.79
C TYR A 84 6.62 -6.06 -26.33
N HIS A 85 6.21 -6.37 -25.13
CA HIS A 85 6.28 -7.71 -24.56
C HIS A 85 4.92 -8.41 -24.73
N PHE A 86 4.89 -9.45 -25.56
CA PHE A 86 3.67 -10.20 -25.89
C PHE A 86 3.55 -11.55 -25.17
N GLY A 87 4.37 -11.79 -24.15
CA GLY A 87 4.29 -13.03 -23.36
C GLY A 87 2.93 -13.18 -22.69
N ALA A 88 2.44 -14.41 -22.57
CA ALA A 88 1.26 -14.72 -21.78
C ALA A 88 1.52 -14.26 -20.33
N ALA A 89 0.70 -13.34 -19.83
CA ALA A 89 0.79 -12.90 -18.45
C ALA A 89 0.22 -14.01 -17.56
N SER A 90 0.97 -14.41 -16.54
CA SER A 90 0.44 -15.28 -15.48
C SER A 90 -0.60 -14.51 -14.65
N ALA A 91 -1.64 -15.20 -14.22
CA ALA A 91 -2.66 -14.65 -13.33
C ALA A 91 -2.08 -14.14 -11.98
N SER A 92 -0.96 -14.71 -11.55
CA SER A 92 -0.24 -14.27 -10.33
C SER A 92 0.85 -13.23 -10.60
N GLY A 93 1.15 -12.95 -11.87
CA GLY A 93 2.20 -12.06 -12.30
C GLY A 93 3.47 -12.76 -12.79
N ASP A 94 4.39 -11.98 -13.36
CA ASP A 94 5.67 -12.44 -13.88
C ASP A 94 6.52 -13.11 -12.80
N GLY A 95 7.13 -14.28 -13.12
CA GLY A 95 7.89 -15.08 -12.16
C GLY A 95 9.13 -14.36 -11.62
N ALA A 96 9.89 -13.67 -12.49
CA ALA A 96 11.06 -12.91 -12.06
C ALA A 96 10.67 -11.73 -11.15
N LEU A 97 9.56 -11.07 -11.45
CA LEU A 97 9.03 -10.01 -10.60
C LEU A 97 8.60 -10.55 -9.24
N ARG A 98 7.90 -11.69 -9.20
CA ARG A 98 7.49 -12.32 -7.93
C ARG A 98 8.70 -12.74 -7.09
N THR A 99 9.75 -13.27 -7.70
CA THR A 99 11.03 -13.58 -7.03
C THR A 99 11.65 -12.30 -6.44
N ALA A 100 11.77 -11.24 -7.23
CA ALA A 100 12.32 -9.97 -6.75
C ALA A 100 11.51 -9.34 -5.60
N ILE A 101 10.20 -9.56 -5.56
CA ILE A 101 9.35 -9.16 -4.43
C ILE A 101 9.62 -10.03 -3.21
N ALA A 102 9.67 -11.36 -3.38
CA ALA A 102 9.88 -12.33 -2.30
C ALA A 102 11.18 -12.08 -1.54
N GLU A 103 12.27 -11.76 -2.26
CA GLU A 103 13.58 -11.44 -1.68
C GLU A 103 13.56 -10.21 -0.74
N ARG A 104 12.53 -9.36 -0.83
CA ARG A 104 12.38 -8.13 -0.03
C ARG A 104 11.45 -8.26 1.16
N CYS A 105 10.88 -9.45 1.37
CA CYS A 105 9.86 -9.64 2.42
C CYS A 105 10.41 -9.81 3.84
N GLY A 106 11.72 -9.83 4.03
CA GLY A 106 12.36 -10.00 5.36
C GLY A 106 12.15 -11.39 5.99
N ARG A 107 11.52 -12.33 5.26
CA ARG A 107 11.39 -13.76 5.60
C ARG A 107 11.49 -14.61 4.32
N ALA A 108 11.66 -15.90 4.48
CA ALA A 108 11.50 -16.80 3.35
C ALA A 108 10.05 -16.77 2.83
N VAL A 109 9.88 -16.42 1.56
CA VAL A 109 8.60 -16.35 0.85
C VAL A 109 8.70 -17.18 -0.41
N ASN A 110 7.75 -18.08 -0.64
CA ASN A 110 7.68 -18.80 -1.91
C ASN A 110 7.06 -17.86 -2.97
N PRO A 111 7.82 -17.44 -4.00
CA PRO A 111 7.32 -16.52 -5.02
C PRO A 111 6.13 -17.09 -5.80
N ASP A 112 5.97 -18.40 -5.89
CA ASP A 112 4.91 -19.03 -6.68
C ASP A 112 3.55 -19.06 -5.97
N ASP A 113 3.57 -19.16 -4.65
CA ASP A 113 2.38 -19.40 -3.84
C ASP A 113 2.02 -18.24 -2.90
N GLU A 114 3.00 -17.38 -2.57
CA GLU A 114 2.84 -16.37 -1.51
C GLU A 114 2.99 -14.93 -2.01
N VAL A 115 3.11 -14.74 -3.33
CA VAL A 115 3.20 -13.43 -3.99
C VAL A 115 2.16 -13.31 -5.09
N LEU A 116 1.38 -12.23 -5.05
CA LEU A 116 0.43 -11.86 -6.09
C LEU A 116 0.75 -10.45 -6.59
N VAL A 117 1.02 -10.31 -7.88
CA VAL A 117 1.17 -9.01 -8.55
C VAL A 117 -0.21 -8.44 -8.87
N THR A 118 -0.41 -7.15 -8.60
CA THR A 118 -1.71 -6.47 -8.74
C THR A 118 -1.58 -5.14 -9.47
N HIS A 119 -2.71 -4.57 -9.93
CA HIS A 119 -2.78 -3.24 -10.54
C HIS A 119 -2.61 -2.13 -9.49
N GLY A 120 -1.44 -2.09 -8.85
CA GLY A 120 -1.10 -1.24 -7.71
C GLY A 120 -1.63 -1.80 -6.38
N ALA A 121 -1.10 -1.29 -5.26
CA ALA A 121 -1.51 -1.70 -3.90
C ALA A 121 -3.02 -1.50 -3.65
N THR A 122 -3.64 -0.51 -4.29
CA THR A 122 -5.08 -0.24 -4.14
C THR A 122 -5.95 -1.39 -4.65
N ALA A 123 -5.61 -1.97 -5.81
CA ALA A 123 -6.31 -3.14 -6.33
C ALA A 123 -6.05 -4.37 -5.46
N GLY A 124 -4.82 -4.53 -4.95
CA GLY A 124 -4.49 -5.57 -3.97
C GLY A 124 -5.35 -5.48 -2.71
N TYR A 125 -5.48 -4.28 -2.14
CA TYR A 125 -6.35 -4.04 -0.99
C TYR A 125 -7.82 -4.35 -1.29
N ALA A 126 -8.31 -3.93 -2.46
CA ALA A 126 -9.68 -4.24 -2.88
C ALA A 126 -9.93 -5.75 -2.94
N ALA A 127 -8.99 -6.51 -3.52
CA ALA A 127 -9.06 -7.96 -3.59
C ALA A 127 -9.01 -8.62 -2.19
N VAL A 128 -8.20 -8.10 -1.27
CA VAL A 128 -8.17 -8.54 0.14
C VAL A 128 -9.52 -8.34 0.81
N LEU A 129 -10.14 -7.17 0.63
CA LEU A 129 -11.48 -6.92 1.16
C LEU A 129 -12.53 -7.87 0.55
N ASP A 130 -12.49 -8.07 -0.77
CA ASP A 130 -13.43 -8.99 -1.44
C ASP A 130 -13.22 -10.44 -1.02
N ALA A 131 -11.97 -10.83 -0.70
CA ALA A 131 -11.66 -12.18 -0.25
C ALA A 131 -12.12 -12.47 1.19
N PHE A 132 -12.07 -11.49 2.09
CA PHE A 132 -12.22 -11.78 3.52
C PHE A 132 -13.36 -11.02 4.22
N VAL A 133 -13.90 -9.96 3.62
CA VAL A 133 -14.88 -9.09 4.27
C VAL A 133 -16.26 -9.22 3.66
N ASN A 134 -17.23 -9.60 4.49
CA ASN A 134 -18.64 -9.58 4.14
C ASN A 134 -19.34 -8.31 4.67
N PRO A 135 -20.53 -7.99 4.14
CA PRO A 135 -21.36 -6.95 4.72
C PRO A 135 -21.61 -7.20 6.22
N GLY A 136 -21.34 -6.19 7.04
CA GLY A 136 -21.47 -6.23 8.50
C GLY A 136 -20.24 -6.75 9.26
N ASP A 137 -19.24 -7.34 8.58
CA ASP A 137 -17.99 -7.72 9.22
C ASP A 137 -17.24 -6.46 9.72
N ARG A 138 -16.59 -6.60 10.87
CA ARG A 138 -15.83 -5.50 11.46
C ARG A 138 -14.44 -5.41 10.86
N VAL A 139 -14.11 -4.22 10.32
CA VAL A 139 -12.76 -3.86 9.87
C VAL A 139 -12.23 -2.76 10.77
N VAL A 140 -11.10 -2.99 11.43
CA VAL A 140 -10.42 -2.01 12.29
C VAL A 140 -9.40 -1.25 11.46
N LEU A 141 -9.49 0.07 11.49
CA LEU A 141 -8.55 0.97 10.82
C LEU A 141 -7.85 1.84 11.86
N PHE A 142 -6.55 2.05 11.72
CA PHE A 142 -5.87 3.09 12.48
C PHE A 142 -6.39 4.46 12.03
N ASP A 143 -6.54 5.39 12.96
CA ASP A 143 -7.03 6.74 12.75
C ASP A 143 -5.96 7.75 13.21
N PRO A 144 -5.40 8.56 12.32
CA PRO A 144 -5.75 8.69 10.89
C PRO A 144 -5.12 7.61 10.01
N CYS A 145 -5.73 7.37 8.83
CA CYS A 145 -5.18 6.50 7.79
C CYS A 145 -5.54 6.96 6.37
N SER A 146 -5.01 6.29 5.36
CA SER A 146 -5.37 6.56 3.97
C SER A 146 -6.89 6.49 3.74
N PRO A 147 -7.51 7.50 3.09
CA PRO A 147 -8.94 7.48 2.77
C PRO A 147 -9.39 6.23 2.03
N LEU A 148 -8.52 5.63 1.21
CA LEU A 148 -8.81 4.42 0.44
C LEU A 148 -9.15 3.22 1.34
N PHE A 149 -8.59 3.15 2.55
CA PHE A 149 -8.90 2.06 3.47
C PHE A 149 -10.34 2.11 3.96
N ALA A 150 -10.77 3.28 4.42
CA ALA A 150 -12.15 3.46 4.88
C ALA A 150 -13.16 3.35 3.74
N LEU A 151 -12.89 3.98 2.59
CA LEU A 151 -13.75 3.91 1.41
C LEU A 151 -13.89 2.48 0.90
N GLY A 152 -12.77 1.75 0.81
CA GLY A 152 -12.77 0.36 0.39
C GLY A 152 -13.58 -0.55 1.32
N ALA A 153 -13.41 -0.43 2.65
CA ALA A 153 -14.16 -1.19 3.62
C ALA A 153 -15.66 -0.84 3.59
N LYS A 154 -16.01 0.45 3.56
CA LYS A 154 -17.39 0.93 3.50
C LYS A 154 -18.10 0.50 2.21
N SER A 155 -17.40 0.48 1.07
CA SER A 155 -17.99 0.00 -0.20
C SER A 155 -18.40 -1.48 -0.17
N ARG A 156 -17.79 -2.28 0.72
CA ARG A 156 -18.21 -3.68 1.01
C ARG A 156 -19.21 -3.78 2.15
N ARG A 157 -19.78 -2.64 2.58
CA ARG A 157 -20.71 -2.55 3.73
C ARG A 157 -20.11 -3.10 5.03
N ALA A 158 -18.80 -3.03 5.19
CA ALA A 158 -18.13 -3.39 6.43
C ALA A 158 -18.45 -2.39 7.54
N ASN A 159 -18.47 -2.88 8.77
CA ASN A 159 -18.55 -2.06 9.97
C ASN A 159 -17.15 -1.55 10.30
N VAL A 160 -16.85 -0.32 9.88
CA VAL A 160 -15.54 0.30 10.13
C VAL A 160 -15.43 0.74 11.59
N ARG A 161 -14.43 0.22 12.28
CA ARG A 161 -14.04 0.63 13.63
C ARG A 161 -12.73 1.41 13.58
N TRP A 162 -12.79 2.67 13.96
CA TRP A 162 -11.62 3.52 14.08
C TRP A 162 -10.86 3.22 15.37
N MET A 163 -9.56 3.05 15.25
CA MET A 163 -8.62 2.89 16.36
C MET A 163 -7.75 4.15 16.43
N PRO A 164 -7.98 5.05 17.39
CA PRO A 164 -7.20 6.27 17.50
C PRO A 164 -5.72 5.99 17.69
N THR A 165 -4.90 6.71 16.93
CA THR A 165 -3.44 6.72 17.01
C THR A 165 -2.95 8.17 17.01
N TRP A 166 -1.73 8.37 17.47
CA TRP A 166 -1.05 9.66 17.36
C TRP A 166 0.40 9.44 16.95
N THR A 167 1.08 10.51 16.59
CA THR A 167 2.51 10.46 16.26
C THR A 167 3.29 11.20 17.34
N GLU A 168 4.23 10.53 17.95
CA GLU A 168 5.13 11.04 18.97
C GLU A 168 6.56 10.63 18.60
N ASP A 169 7.47 11.59 18.54
CA ASP A 169 8.86 11.39 18.11
C ASP A 169 9.01 10.62 16.78
N GLY A 170 8.11 10.92 15.86
CA GLY A 170 8.05 10.26 14.55
C GLY A 170 7.51 8.83 14.56
N ARG A 171 7.11 8.30 15.71
CA ARG A 171 6.53 6.96 15.84
C ARG A 171 5.02 7.03 15.92
N THR A 172 4.37 6.06 15.30
CA THR A 172 2.93 5.84 15.47
C THR A 172 2.68 5.16 16.82
N ARG A 173 1.87 5.79 17.67
CA ARG A 173 1.51 5.32 19.00
C ARG A 173 0.03 4.98 19.07
N PHE A 174 -0.29 4.02 19.92
CA PHE A 174 -1.67 3.62 20.21
C PHE A 174 -1.80 3.07 21.64
N VAL A 175 -3.03 3.06 22.15
CA VAL A 175 -3.32 2.45 23.44
C VAL A 175 -3.62 0.96 23.26
N VAL A 176 -2.83 0.08 23.86
CA VAL A 176 -2.93 -1.39 23.69
C VAL A 176 -4.31 -1.92 24.07
N ASP A 177 -4.86 -1.50 25.21
CA ASP A 177 -6.21 -1.88 25.64
C ASP A 177 -7.30 -1.35 24.68
N GLY A 178 -7.05 -0.19 24.08
CA GLY A 178 -7.89 0.37 23.02
C GLY A 178 -7.93 -0.53 21.80
N LEU A 179 -6.74 -0.96 21.34
CA LEU A 179 -6.61 -1.89 20.22
C LEU A 179 -7.25 -3.25 20.56
N ALA A 180 -7.01 -3.77 21.78
CA ALA A 180 -7.63 -5.01 22.23
C ALA A 180 -9.16 -4.97 22.20
N ARG A 181 -9.76 -3.83 22.60
CA ARG A 181 -11.21 -3.62 22.51
C ARG A 181 -11.69 -3.49 21.06
N ALA A 182 -10.94 -2.78 20.23
CA ALA A 182 -11.31 -2.58 18.81
C ALA A 182 -11.33 -3.90 18.05
N LEU A 183 -10.35 -4.78 18.30
CA LEU A 183 -10.19 -6.07 17.62
C LEU A 183 -11.23 -7.14 18.01
N ARG A 184 -11.99 -6.97 19.10
CA ARG A 184 -13.00 -7.97 19.49
C ARG A 184 -14.01 -8.23 18.39
N GLY A 185 -14.02 -9.45 17.84
CA GLY A 185 -14.90 -9.87 16.76
C GLY A 185 -14.61 -9.16 15.43
N ALA A 186 -13.43 -8.56 15.28
CA ALA A 186 -13.00 -8.03 14.00
C ALA A 186 -12.57 -9.15 13.06
N MET A 187 -12.78 -8.95 11.76
CA MET A 187 -12.27 -9.81 10.70
C MET A 187 -10.87 -9.38 10.28
N LEU A 188 -10.65 -8.08 10.17
CA LEU A 188 -9.43 -7.51 9.59
C LEU A 188 -8.99 -6.27 10.36
N LEU A 189 -7.70 -6.21 10.68
CA LEU A 189 -7.00 -4.99 11.06
C LEU A 189 -6.24 -4.47 9.82
N VAL A 190 -6.38 -3.18 9.52
CA VAL A 190 -5.68 -2.52 8.40
C VAL A 190 -4.85 -1.37 8.95
N LEU A 191 -3.59 -1.35 8.58
CA LEU A 191 -2.67 -0.27 8.90
C LEU A 191 -1.67 -0.05 7.76
N ALA A 192 -0.97 1.08 7.79
CA ALA A 192 0.15 1.37 6.90
C ALA A 192 1.41 1.63 7.72
N ASP A 193 2.56 1.19 7.23
CA ASP A 193 3.84 1.46 7.86
C ASP A 193 4.96 1.65 6.81
N PRO A 194 5.46 2.86 6.63
CA PRO A 194 5.12 4.15 7.29
C PRO A 194 3.66 4.58 7.10
N THR A 195 3.11 5.26 8.11
CA THR A 195 1.71 5.67 8.13
C THR A 195 1.44 6.83 7.16
N ASN A 196 0.42 6.71 6.32
CA ASN A 196 -0.17 7.81 5.59
C ASN A 196 -1.46 8.23 6.33
N PRO A 197 -1.59 9.45 6.87
CA PRO A 197 -0.91 10.69 6.45
C PRO A 197 0.28 11.15 7.31
N THR A 198 0.53 10.57 8.48
CA THR A 198 1.38 11.17 9.51
C THR A 198 2.88 10.99 9.28
N GLY A 199 3.28 10.03 8.45
CA GLY A 199 4.68 9.64 8.27
C GLY A 199 5.32 8.93 9.47
N GLY A 200 4.51 8.56 10.47
CA GLY A 200 4.98 7.79 11.63
C GLY A 200 5.30 6.34 11.26
N THR A 201 6.19 5.72 12.00
CA THR A 201 6.56 4.31 11.86
C THR A 201 6.28 3.54 13.15
N LEU A 202 6.06 2.24 13.03
CA LEU A 202 5.92 1.33 14.16
C LEU A 202 7.28 0.78 14.60
N SER A 203 7.42 0.52 15.89
CA SER A 203 8.57 -0.19 16.46
C SER A 203 8.35 -1.71 16.46
N ILE A 204 9.39 -2.48 16.82
CA ILE A 204 9.26 -3.93 16.94
C ILE A 204 8.28 -4.30 18.06
N GLU A 205 8.32 -3.56 19.17
CA GLU A 205 7.43 -3.77 20.32
C GLU A 205 5.97 -3.50 19.95
N ASP A 206 5.71 -2.46 19.12
CA ASP A 206 4.37 -2.19 18.60
C ASP A 206 3.86 -3.36 17.75
N TYR A 207 4.73 -3.92 16.88
CA TYR A 207 4.40 -5.09 16.08
C TYR A 207 4.17 -6.35 16.93
N GLU A 208 4.96 -6.57 17.98
CA GLU A 208 4.77 -7.68 18.91
C GLU A 208 3.42 -7.61 19.62
N GLN A 209 3.03 -6.42 20.06
CA GLN A 209 1.72 -6.18 20.69
C GLN A 209 0.58 -6.43 19.68
N ILE A 210 0.69 -5.93 18.44
CA ILE A 210 -0.28 -6.16 17.39
C ILE A 210 -0.39 -7.66 17.07
N ALA A 211 0.76 -8.35 16.91
CA ALA A 211 0.81 -9.78 16.62
C ALA A 211 0.14 -10.61 17.74
N TRP A 212 0.48 -10.30 19.00
CA TRP A 212 -0.12 -10.98 20.14
C TRP A 212 -1.64 -10.82 20.21
N LEU A 213 -2.13 -9.59 20.01
CA LEU A 213 -3.57 -9.30 20.01
C LEU A 213 -4.29 -9.95 18.83
N ALA A 214 -3.72 -9.86 17.62
CA ALA A 214 -4.31 -10.44 16.42
C ALA A 214 -4.38 -11.96 16.51
N ARG A 215 -3.35 -12.61 17.07
CA ARG A 215 -3.34 -14.04 17.35
C ARG A 215 -4.40 -14.45 18.39
N ARG A 216 -4.47 -13.72 19.51
CA ARG A 216 -5.40 -14.02 20.61
C ARG A 216 -6.85 -13.86 20.19
N GLN A 217 -7.15 -12.90 19.33
CA GLN A 217 -8.51 -12.59 18.90
C GLN A 217 -8.87 -13.16 17.53
N ASP A 218 -7.91 -13.84 16.89
CA ASP A 218 -8.05 -14.51 15.61
C ASP A 218 -8.46 -13.53 14.48
N VAL A 219 -7.73 -12.44 14.36
CA VAL A 219 -7.93 -11.35 13.39
C VAL A 219 -6.87 -11.44 12.28
N LEU A 220 -7.27 -11.24 11.03
CA LEU A 220 -6.34 -11.02 9.93
C LEU A 220 -5.72 -9.63 10.02
N VAL A 221 -4.47 -9.49 9.58
CA VAL A 221 -3.76 -8.22 9.56
C VAL A 221 -3.33 -7.91 8.13
N TYR A 222 -3.65 -6.69 7.66
CA TYR A 222 -3.17 -6.15 6.40
C TYR A 222 -2.29 -4.94 6.67
N VAL A 223 -1.08 -4.95 6.14
CA VAL A 223 -0.11 -3.85 6.25
C VAL A 223 0.23 -3.31 4.86
N ASP A 224 -0.05 -2.04 4.64
CA ASP A 224 0.42 -1.33 3.45
C ASP A 224 1.84 -0.80 3.68
N GLY A 225 2.83 -1.45 3.09
CA GLY A 225 4.23 -1.09 3.11
C GLY A 225 4.69 -0.24 1.91
N SER A 226 3.76 0.37 1.15
CA SER A 226 4.08 1.10 -0.09
C SER A 226 5.11 2.22 0.11
N PHE A 227 5.21 2.81 1.29
CA PHE A 227 6.19 3.84 1.64
C PHE A 227 7.47 3.28 2.29
N GLY A 228 7.61 1.98 2.40
CA GLY A 228 8.69 1.33 3.16
C GLY A 228 10.12 1.75 2.77
N ARG A 229 10.37 2.06 1.48
CA ARG A 229 11.69 2.58 1.05
C ARG A 229 12.02 3.98 1.55
N PHE A 230 11.03 4.77 1.91
CA PHE A 230 11.20 6.09 2.50
C PHE A 230 11.17 6.03 4.04
N ARG A 231 11.81 5.04 4.64
CA ARG A 231 12.16 5.08 6.06
C ARG A 231 13.46 5.85 6.21
N TYR A 232 13.45 6.83 7.12
CA TYR A 232 14.60 7.73 7.37
C TYR A 232 15.44 7.27 8.56
N ALA A 233 14.97 6.26 9.31
CA ALA A 233 15.73 5.64 10.38
C ALA A 233 16.83 4.74 9.81
N GLU A 234 17.99 4.68 10.48
CA GLU A 234 19.10 3.80 10.11
C GLU A 234 18.79 2.32 10.35
N THR A 235 17.88 2.01 11.28
CA THR A 235 17.46 0.65 11.58
C THR A 235 16.49 0.12 10.52
N PRO A 236 16.70 -1.12 10.04
CA PRO A 236 15.76 -1.77 9.14
C PRO A 236 14.33 -1.81 9.69
N ALA A 237 13.33 -1.85 8.80
CA ALA A 237 11.97 -2.10 9.22
C ALA A 237 11.87 -3.44 9.95
N PRO A 238 11.14 -3.51 11.07
CA PRO A 238 10.94 -4.79 11.76
C PRO A 238 10.26 -5.81 10.84
N ALA A 239 10.73 -7.05 10.87
CA ALA A 239 10.17 -8.12 10.08
C ALA A 239 8.87 -8.66 10.73
N PHE A 240 7.77 -7.92 10.61
CA PHE A 240 6.48 -8.29 11.20
C PHE A 240 6.04 -9.72 10.83
N ALA A 241 6.36 -10.16 9.62
CA ALA A 241 6.01 -11.49 9.13
C ALA A 241 6.73 -12.64 9.89
N THR A 242 7.81 -12.36 10.62
CA THR A 242 8.54 -13.37 11.40
C THR A 242 8.00 -13.53 12.82
N LEU A 243 7.10 -12.67 13.27
CA LEU A 243 6.53 -12.75 14.62
C LEU A 243 5.57 -13.93 14.76
N PRO A 244 5.54 -14.60 15.93
CA PRO A 244 4.73 -15.77 16.16
C PRO A 244 3.25 -15.54 15.87
N GLY A 245 2.66 -16.37 15.02
CA GLY A 245 1.25 -16.34 14.63
C GLY A 245 0.95 -15.46 13.43
N MET A 246 1.92 -14.69 12.91
CA MET A 246 1.75 -13.87 11.72
C MET A 246 1.87 -14.69 10.42
N GLU A 247 2.55 -15.82 10.45
CA GLU A 247 2.71 -16.76 9.35
C GLU A 247 1.38 -17.26 8.76
N ASN A 248 0.26 -17.13 9.50
CA ASN A 248 -1.06 -17.61 9.07
C ASN A 248 -2.10 -16.51 8.89
N ARG A 249 -1.75 -15.23 9.13
CA ARG A 249 -2.75 -14.15 9.19
C ARG A 249 -2.29 -12.80 8.70
N LEU A 250 -1.04 -12.65 8.30
CA LEU A 250 -0.51 -11.40 7.79
C LEU A 250 -0.57 -11.36 6.27
N LEU A 251 -1.10 -10.28 5.75
CA LEU A 251 -0.99 -9.85 4.36
C LEU A 251 -0.21 -8.54 4.32
N THR A 252 0.81 -8.44 3.48
CA THR A 252 1.52 -7.18 3.25
C THR A 252 1.38 -6.75 1.81
N ALA A 253 1.27 -5.45 1.59
CA ALA A 253 1.21 -4.88 0.25
C ALA A 253 2.37 -3.91 0.00
N GLY A 254 2.74 -3.80 -1.25
CA GLY A 254 3.70 -2.82 -1.72
C GLY A 254 3.37 -2.30 -3.11
N SER A 255 4.09 -1.27 -3.54
CA SER A 255 3.84 -0.64 -4.82
C SER A 255 5.11 0.03 -5.35
N VAL A 256 5.34 -0.08 -6.66
CA VAL A 256 6.41 0.68 -7.32
C VAL A 256 6.07 2.16 -7.46
N THR A 257 4.80 2.54 -7.34
CA THR A 257 4.36 3.94 -7.45
C THR A 257 4.99 4.81 -6.35
N GLN A 258 4.76 4.44 -5.09
CA GLN A 258 5.20 5.24 -3.94
C GLN A 258 6.67 4.96 -3.60
N GLY A 259 7.06 3.69 -3.57
CA GLY A 259 8.40 3.30 -3.13
C GLY A 259 9.52 3.52 -4.17
N TYR A 260 9.18 3.63 -5.46
CA TYR A 260 10.17 3.61 -6.54
C TYR A 260 9.98 4.72 -7.58
N GLY A 261 8.98 5.59 -7.41
CA GLY A 261 8.72 6.70 -8.34
C GLY A 261 8.16 6.27 -9.71
N VAL A 262 7.79 5.01 -9.89
CA VAL A 262 7.30 4.46 -11.17
C VAL A 262 5.77 4.44 -11.19
N GLY A 263 5.15 5.62 -11.06
CA GLY A 263 3.70 5.77 -10.91
C GLY A 263 2.89 5.32 -12.12
N ALA A 264 3.40 5.53 -13.32
CA ALA A 264 2.70 5.22 -14.56
C ALA A 264 2.51 3.71 -14.79
N SER A 265 3.39 2.85 -14.27
CA SER A 265 3.29 1.40 -14.46
C SER A 265 2.14 0.76 -13.68
N ARG A 266 1.65 1.41 -12.61
CA ARG A 266 0.55 0.92 -11.78
C ARG A 266 0.70 -0.51 -11.28
N VAL A 267 1.93 -0.94 -10.96
CA VAL A 267 2.23 -2.26 -10.41
C VAL A 267 2.35 -2.18 -8.90
N GLY A 268 1.67 -3.09 -8.25
CA GLY A 268 1.79 -3.38 -6.82
C GLY A 268 1.74 -4.88 -6.59
N TRP A 269 1.75 -5.28 -5.35
CA TRP A 269 1.67 -6.69 -4.95
C TRP A 269 1.03 -6.86 -3.58
N VAL A 270 0.58 -8.07 -3.34
CA VAL A 270 0.21 -8.55 -2.01
C VAL A 270 1.02 -9.80 -1.73
N THR A 271 1.62 -9.89 -0.55
CA THR A 271 2.31 -11.09 -0.06
C THR A 271 1.66 -11.60 1.22
N GLY A 272 1.71 -12.88 1.41
CA GLY A 272 1.15 -13.54 2.59
C GLY A 272 1.16 -15.06 2.46
N PRO A 273 0.61 -15.78 3.44
CA PRO A 273 0.59 -17.23 3.36
C PRO A 273 -0.28 -17.72 2.20
N LYS A 274 0.15 -18.82 1.55
CA LYS A 274 -0.47 -19.43 0.36
C LYS A 274 -2.01 -19.48 0.43
N HIS A 275 -2.56 -19.93 1.54
CA HIS A 275 -4.02 -20.08 1.67
C HIS A 275 -4.78 -18.73 1.63
N LEU A 276 -4.17 -17.62 2.07
CA LEU A 276 -4.73 -16.28 1.94
C LEU A 276 -4.51 -15.74 0.53
N ILE A 277 -3.31 -15.90 -0.03
CA ILE A 277 -2.99 -15.43 -1.38
C ILE A 277 -3.88 -16.11 -2.43
N ASN A 278 -4.19 -17.39 -2.29
CA ASN A 278 -5.11 -18.07 -3.20
C ASN A 278 -6.50 -17.41 -3.23
N ALA A 279 -7.03 -17.01 -2.07
CA ALA A 279 -8.32 -16.33 -2.00
C ALA A 279 -8.25 -14.91 -2.58
N VAL A 280 -7.17 -14.18 -2.30
CA VAL A 280 -6.95 -12.82 -2.84
C VAL A 280 -6.77 -12.89 -4.36
N SER A 281 -6.00 -13.86 -4.87
CA SER A 281 -5.78 -14.06 -6.30
C SER A 281 -7.08 -14.34 -7.05
N LEU A 282 -7.96 -15.18 -6.49
CA LEU A 282 -9.27 -15.44 -7.06
C LEU A 282 -10.08 -14.13 -7.24
N MET A 283 -10.14 -13.29 -6.21
CA MET A 283 -10.89 -12.03 -6.26
C MET A 283 -10.23 -10.99 -7.18
N ALA A 284 -8.90 -10.92 -7.19
CA ALA A 284 -8.17 -10.04 -8.09
C ALA A 284 -8.40 -10.39 -9.55
N ASN A 285 -8.36 -11.67 -9.89
CA ASN A 285 -8.53 -12.15 -11.26
C ASN A 285 -9.97 -12.01 -11.77
N LEU A 286 -10.97 -12.08 -10.89
CA LEU A 286 -12.36 -11.76 -11.23
C LEU A 286 -12.55 -10.28 -11.59
N SER A 287 -11.79 -9.38 -10.96
CA SER A 287 -11.95 -7.94 -11.13
C SER A 287 -11.07 -7.38 -12.25
N ALA A 288 -9.81 -7.78 -12.31
CA ALA A 288 -8.81 -7.29 -13.26
C ALA A 288 -7.69 -8.34 -13.42
N PRO A 289 -7.90 -9.35 -14.26
CA PRO A 289 -6.87 -10.35 -14.52
C PRO A 289 -5.68 -9.73 -15.26
N PHE A 290 -4.50 -10.29 -15.03
CA PHE A 290 -3.28 -10.02 -15.78
C PHE A 290 -2.80 -8.56 -15.79
N VAL A 291 -1.86 -8.24 -14.92
CA VAL A 291 -1.13 -6.97 -15.01
C VAL A 291 -0.30 -6.96 -16.31
N PRO A 292 -0.33 -5.88 -17.11
CA PRO A 292 0.37 -5.82 -18.39
C PRO A 292 1.86 -6.14 -18.28
N ALA A 293 2.39 -6.98 -19.16
CA ALA A 293 3.77 -7.47 -19.10
C ALA A 293 4.80 -6.33 -19.13
N GLY A 294 4.61 -5.32 -19.99
CA GLY A 294 5.51 -4.14 -20.04
C GLY A 294 5.56 -3.35 -18.73
N CYS A 295 4.42 -3.25 -18.02
CA CYS A 295 4.38 -2.62 -16.70
C CYS A 295 5.13 -3.45 -15.67
N GLN A 296 5.01 -4.78 -15.72
CA GLN A 296 5.73 -5.69 -14.82
C GLN A 296 7.24 -5.66 -15.07
N GLN A 297 7.69 -5.59 -16.33
CA GLN A 297 9.12 -5.44 -16.66
C GLN A 297 9.69 -4.11 -16.12
N THR A 298 8.93 -3.03 -16.22
CA THR A 298 9.32 -1.74 -15.63
C THR A 298 9.42 -1.83 -14.11
N ALA A 299 8.48 -2.51 -13.47
CA ALA A 299 8.50 -2.75 -12.03
C ALA A 299 9.70 -3.62 -11.62
N LEU A 300 10.00 -4.68 -12.36
CA LEU A 300 11.15 -5.54 -12.13
C LEU A 300 12.47 -4.75 -12.16
N LYS A 301 12.68 -3.95 -13.20
CA LYS A 301 13.85 -3.06 -13.30
C LYS A 301 13.97 -2.12 -12.10
N ALA A 302 12.85 -1.54 -11.64
CA ALA A 302 12.84 -0.66 -10.50
C ALA A 302 13.17 -1.40 -9.18
N LEU A 303 12.64 -2.61 -9.00
CA LEU A 303 12.94 -3.41 -7.81
C LEU A 303 14.40 -3.91 -7.80
N THR A 304 14.92 -4.35 -8.92
CA THR A 304 16.28 -4.90 -9.01
C THR A 304 17.38 -3.86 -9.10
N ALA A 305 17.02 -2.57 -9.23
CA ALA A 305 17.97 -1.47 -9.19
C ALA A 305 18.77 -1.47 -7.88
N ALA A 306 20.07 -1.19 -7.98
CA ALA A 306 20.95 -1.15 -6.82
C ALA A 306 20.48 -0.12 -5.78
N GLU A 307 20.65 -0.42 -4.50
CA GLU A 307 20.28 0.51 -3.41
C GLU A 307 21.07 1.82 -3.50
N SER A 308 22.29 1.78 -4.02
CA SER A 308 23.12 2.98 -4.27
C SER A 308 22.44 4.01 -5.18
N LEU A 309 21.54 3.55 -6.08
CA LEU A 309 20.78 4.46 -6.94
C LEU A 309 19.59 5.10 -6.20
N PHE A 310 19.09 4.48 -5.15
CA PHE A 310 17.97 5.01 -4.38
C PHE A 310 18.41 5.82 -3.14
N ALA A 311 19.54 5.53 -2.55
CA ALA A 311 20.03 6.19 -1.35
C ALA A 311 20.09 7.72 -1.49
N PRO A 312 20.56 8.31 -2.62
CA PRO A 312 20.52 9.77 -2.83
C PRO A 312 19.10 10.33 -2.83
N THR A 313 18.14 9.61 -3.42
CA THR A 313 16.72 10.00 -3.42
C THR A 313 16.15 10.02 -2.00
N ARG A 314 16.43 8.99 -1.19
CA ARG A 314 15.98 8.95 0.21
C ARG A 314 16.57 10.09 1.03
N GLU A 315 17.85 10.41 0.81
CA GLU A 315 18.52 11.53 1.47
C GLU A 315 17.93 12.89 1.05
N LEU A 316 17.66 13.09 -0.25
CA LEU A 316 16.96 14.28 -0.75
C LEU A 316 15.59 14.44 -0.05
N PHE A 317 14.81 13.37 0.05
CA PHE A 317 13.51 13.42 0.72
C PHE A 317 13.63 13.64 2.24
N ARG A 318 14.70 13.18 2.88
CA ARG A 318 15.01 13.50 4.27
C ARG A 318 15.22 15.00 4.45
N ARG A 319 16.03 15.64 3.58
CA ARG A 319 16.24 17.10 3.59
C ARG A 319 14.96 17.89 3.31
N LYS A 320 14.15 17.46 2.34
CA LYS A 320 12.83 18.07 2.07
C LYS A 320 11.90 17.99 3.28
N ARG A 321 11.90 16.85 3.98
CA ARG A 321 11.17 16.67 5.23
C ARG A 321 11.61 17.71 6.27
N ASP A 322 12.93 17.78 6.54
CA ASP A 322 13.48 18.66 7.57
C ASP A 322 13.15 20.12 7.26
N TYR A 323 13.38 20.54 6.03
CA TYR A 323 12.98 21.87 5.56
C TYR A 323 11.47 22.13 5.73
N THR A 324 10.62 21.21 5.32
CA THR A 324 9.17 21.39 5.42
C THR A 324 8.71 21.50 6.88
N VAL A 325 9.21 20.64 7.75
CA VAL A 325 8.89 20.64 9.19
C VAL A 325 9.34 21.96 9.83
N GLU A 326 10.56 22.41 9.54
CA GLU A 326 11.09 23.68 10.04
C GLU A 326 10.23 24.87 9.58
N ARG A 327 9.89 24.93 8.28
CA ARG A 327 9.02 25.97 7.72
C ARG A 327 7.64 26.01 8.38
N LEU A 328 7.01 24.85 8.56
CA LEU A 328 5.69 24.74 9.21
C LEU A 328 5.74 25.19 10.68
N ARG A 329 6.79 24.80 11.41
CA ARG A 329 7.02 25.26 12.79
C ARG A 329 7.25 26.76 12.85
N GLY A 330 8.01 27.31 11.91
CA GLY A 330 8.25 28.75 11.78
C GLY A 330 6.98 29.56 11.51
N MET A 331 5.93 28.96 10.95
CA MET A 331 4.59 29.54 10.81
C MET A 331 3.79 29.43 12.13
N GLY A 332 4.31 28.82 13.18
CA GLY A 332 3.61 28.52 14.43
C GLY A 332 2.57 27.42 14.30
N LEU A 333 2.78 26.49 13.36
CA LEU A 333 1.99 25.27 13.22
C LEU A 333 2.66 24.08 13.91
N GLU A 334 1.90 23.03 14.17
CA GLU A 334 2.39 21.81 14.85
C GLU A 334 2.41 20.63 13.87
N PRO A 335 3.46 20.50 13.03
CA PRO A 335 3.61 19.35 12.16
C PRO A 335 4.14 18.13 12.93
N THR A 336 3.72 16.93 12.53
CA THR A 336 4.48 15.72 12.86
C THR A 336 5.86 15.79 12.21
N THR A 337 6.87 15.16 12.83
CA THR A 337 8.16 14.92 12.20
C THR A 337 8.18 13.51 11.63
N PRO A 338 7.99 13.30 10.32
CA PRO A 338 7.91 11.97 9.74
C PRO A 338 9.23 11.20 9.89
N THR A 339 9.13 9.93 10.30
CA THR A 339 10.24 8.97 10.23
C THR A 339 10.15 8.08 8.99
N GLY A 340 9.11 8.27 8.19
CA GLY A 340 8.95 7.60 6.90
C GLY A 340 7.92 8.30 5.99
N GLY A 341 7.85 7.86 4.74
CA GLY A 341 7.00 8.47 3.73
C GLY A 341 7.44 9.87 3.33
N TYR A 342 6.54 10.64 2.76
CA TYR A 342 6.82 12.00 2.28
C TYR A 342 5.66 12.98 2.56
N THR A 343 5.02 12.81 3.71
CA THR A 343 3.93 13.69 4.16
C THR A 343 4.07 14.05 5.63
N CYS A 344 3.72 15.30 5.97
CA CYS A 344 3.54 15.77 7.34
C CYS A 344 2.06 15.87 7.67
N TRP A 345 1.72 15.58 8.91
CA TRP A 345 0.40 15.82 9.47
C TRP A 345 0.45 17.05 10.34
N VAL A 346 -0.42 18.03 10.05
CA VAL A 346 -0.29 19.38 10.61
C VAL A 346 -1.60 19.77 11.27
N SER A 347 -1.57 20.07 12.57
CA SER A 347 -2.70 20.67 13.28
C SER A 347 -2.84 22.14 12.90
N VAL A 348 -4.05 22.55 12.58
CA VAL A 348 -4.45 23.96 12.32
C VAL A 348 -5.45 24.47 13.35
N ALA A 349 -5.69 23.71 14.41
CA ALA A 349 -6.62 24.07 15.48
C ALA A 349 -6.32 25.43 16.11
N GLY A 350 -5.02 25.75 16.29
CA GLY A 350 -4.56 27.03 16.83
C GLY A 350 -4.89 28.27 15.97
N LEU A 351 -5.34 28.06 14.71
CA LEU A 351 -5.78 29.14 13.81
C LEU A 351 -7.31 29.38 13.85
N GLY A 352 -8.05 28.66 14.67
CA GLY A 352 -9.51 28.78 14.76
C GLY A 352 -10.26 28.24 13.54
N LEU A 353 -9.61 27.46 12.68
CA LEU A 353 -10.19 26.86 11.47
C LEU A 353 -10.22 25.34 11.56
N LYS A 354 -11.22 24.72 10.93
CA LYS A 354 -11.19 23.30 10.61
C LYS A 354 -10.26 23.04 9.44
N GLY A 355 -9.64 21.85 9.40
CA GLY A 355 -8.70 21.48 8.35
C GLY A 355 -9.29 21.59 6.94
N ARG A 356 -10.60 21.33 6.76
CA ARG A 356 -11.28 21.53 5.48
C ARG A 356 -11.31 23.00 5.08
N ASP A 357 -11.76 23.88 5.99
CA ASP A 357 -11.88 25.30 5.72
C ASP A 357 -10.52 25.94 5.44
N PHE A 358 -9.51 25.50 6.19
CA PHE A 358 -8.11 25.88 5.93
C PHE A 358 -7.67 25.49 4.52
N ALA A 359 -7.87 24.23 4.13
CA ALA A 359 -7.44 23.74 2.81
C ALA A 359 -8.19 24.46 1.67
N GLU A 360 -9.50 24.68 1.79
CA GLU A 360 -10.31 25.37 0.79
C GLU A 360 -9.92 26.87 0.65
N LYS A 361 -9.71 27.57 1.75
CA LYS A 361 -9.27 28.98 1.74
C LYS A 361 -7.86 29.10 1.15
N LEU A 362 -6.91 28.27 1.60
CA LEU A 362 -5.54 28.26 1.11
C LEU A 362 -5.49 28.00 -0.41
N LEU A 363 -6.30 27.07 -0.91
CA LEU A 363 -6.40 26.81 -2.35
C LEU A 363 -6.97 28.01 -3.11
N ARG A 364 -8.05 28.60 -2.62
CA ARG A 364 -8.74 29.71 -3.29
C ARG A 364 -7.91 31.00 -3.29
N GLU A 365 -7.26 31.34 -2.19
CA GLU A 365 -6.62 32.65 -1.96
C GLU A 365 -5.15 32.61 -2.36
N HIS A 366 -4.45 31.49 -2.13
CA HIS A 366 -3.01 31.37 -2.34
C HIS A 366 -2.59 30.29 -3.38
N ARG A 367 -3.55 29.57 -3.97
CA ARG A 367 -3.31 28.54 -4.99
C ARG A 367 -2.41 27.39 -4.51
N VAL A 368 -2.51 27.04 -3.24
CA VAL A 368 -1.79 25.92 -2.62
C VAL A 368 -2.79 24.84 -2.21
N LEU A 369 -2.60 23.60 -2.69
CA LEU A 369 -3.44 22.46 -2.38
C LEU A 369 -2.82 21.62 -1.28
N VAL A 370 -3.54 21.41 -0.20
CA VAL A 370 -3.20 20.47 0.88
C VAL A 370 -4.36 19.47 1.09
N GLY A 371 -4.08 18.33 1.66
CA GLY A 371 -5.13 17.32 1.94
C GLY A 371 -5.93 17.69 3.20
N PRO A 372 -7.27 17.91 3.12
CA PRO A 372 -8.08 18.17 4.31
C PRO A 372 -8.10 16.93 5.21
N GLY A 373 -7.77 17.11 6.48
CA GLY A 373 -7.53 16.00 7.41
C GLY A 373 -8.75 15.13 7.69
N ALA A 374 -9.96 15.69 7.64
CA ALA A 374 -11.20 14.93 7.80
C ALA A 374 -11.37 13.78 6.79
N ALA A 375 -10.66 13.82 5.65
CA ALA A 375 -10.66 12.72 4.69
C ALA A 375 -9.92 11.47 5.21
N TYR A 376 -9.03 11.62 6.19
CA TYR A 376 -8.15 10.57 6.70
C TYR A 376 -8.69 9.87 7.96
N GLY A 377 -9.80 10.34 8.50
CA GLY A 377 -10.44 9.76 9.68
C GLY A 377 -11.00 10.81 10.63
N PRO A 378 -11.75 10.39 11.64
CA PRO A 378 -12.38 11.27 12.62
C PRO A 378 -11.40 12.19 13.36
N SER A 379 -10.18 11.72 13.68
CA SER A 379 -9.15 12.52 14.37
C SER A 379 -8.60 13.66 13.53
N GLY A 380 -8.85 13.63 12.21
CA GLY A 380 -8.30 14.60 11.26
C GLY A 380 -9.06 15.90 11.10
N THR A 381 -10.14 16.13 11.87
CA THR A 381 -11.04 17.28 11.65
C THR A 381 -10.31 18.63 11.67
N ASP A 382 -9.35 18.79 12.55
CA ASP A 382 -8.58 20.02 12.76
C ASP A 382 -7.16 19.95 12.15
N CYS A 383 -6.93 19.04 11.22
CA CYS A 383 -5.63 18.80 10.61
C CYS A 383 -5.66 18.94 9.09
N VAL A 384 -4.45 19.12 8.51
CA VAL A 384 -4.22 18.99 7.08
C VAL A 384 -3.01 18.11 6.83
N ARG A 385 -2.97 17.43 5.67
CA ARG A 385 -1.79 16.71 5.20
C ARG A 385 -1.02 17.57 4.21
N VAL A 386 0.25 17.83 4.50
CA VAL A 386 1.21 18.51 3.63
C VAL A 386 2.17 17.49 3.06
N SER A 387 2.33 17.43 1.73
CA SER A 387 3.29 16.57 1.05
C SER A 387 4.54 17.36 0.69
N PHE A 388 5.71 16.77 0.91
CA PHE A 388 6.98 17.32 0.44
C PHE A 388 7.55 16.56 -0.78
N ALA A 389 6.70 15.72 -1.42
CA ALA A 389 7.03 15.02 -2.66
C ALA A 389 6.78 15.91 -3.89
N GLU A 390 7.34 17.12 -3.88
CA GLU A 390 7.23 18.07 -4.97
C GLU A 390 8.65 18.50 -5.41
N GLU A 391 8.77 19.10 -6.58
CA GLU A 391 9.99 19.71 -7.05
C GLU A 391 10.40 20.85 -6.10
N ASP A 392 11.72 21.06 -5.91
CA ASP A 392 12.27 21.92 -4.85
C ASP A 392 11.78 23.38 -4.91
N GLY A 393 11.78 23.98 -6.11
CA GLY A 393 11.30 25.36 -6.30
C GLY A 393 9.82 25.49 -5.98
N ARG A 394 9.01 24.53 -6.43
CA ARG A 394 7.57 24.50 -6.17
C ARG A 394 7.25 24.23 -4.70
N LEU A 395 8.02 23.37 -4.03
CA LEU A 395 7.88 23.14 -2.58
C LEU A 395 8.14 24.41 -1.79
N ARG A 396 9.23 25.12 -2.09
CA ARG A 396 9.57 26.40 -1.45
C ARG A 396 8.49 27.44 -1.65
N GLU A 397 8.05 27.62 -2.89
CA GLU A 397 7.00 28.57 -3.24
C GLU A 397 5.67 28.21 -2.55
N GLY A 398 5.26 26.93 -2.55
CA GLY A 398 4.05 26.49 -1.87
C GLY A 398 4.08 26.78 -0.37
N LEU A 399 5.20 26.49 0.31
CA LEU A 399 5.37 26.77 1.73
C LEU A 399 5.44 28.29 2.02
N THR A 400 6.02 29.09 1.13
CA THR A 400 6.03 30.54 1.26
C THR A 400 4.61 31.11 1.18
N ARG A 401 3.82 30.71 0.19
CA ARG A 401 2.42 31.13 0.05
C ARG A 401 1.56 30.68 1.24
N MET A 402 1.80 29.47 1.74
CA MET A 402 1.12 28.98 2.95
C MET A 402 1.51 29.82 4.17
N GLY A 403 2.77 30.24 4.29
CA GLY A 403 3.24 31.15 5.36
C GLY A 403 2.53 32.52 5.32
N LEU A 404 2.40 33.13 4.12
CA LEU A 404 1.66 34.37 3.94
C LEU A 404 0.18 34.22 4.35
N PHE A 405 -0.45 33.11 3.99
CA PHE A 405 -1.84 32.82 4.39
C PHE A 405 -1.97 32.71 5.92
N VAL A 406 -1.08 31.95 6.56
CA VAL A 406 -1.10 31.78 8.02
C VAL A 406 -0.84 33.12 8.75
N ALA A 407 0.11 33.92 8.29
CA ALA A 407 0.38 35.26 8.83
C ALA A 407 -0.88 36.17 8.72
N GLY A 408 -1.56 36.15 7.56
CA GLY A 408 -2.80 36.87 7.34
C GLY A 408 -3.91 36.46 8.32
N LEU A 409 -4.05 35.16 8.59
CA LEU A 409 -5.02 34.66 9.59
C LEU A 409 -4.71 35.13 11.02
N LYS A 410 -3.41 35.32 11.34
CA LYS A 410 -2.96 35.81 12.65
C LYS A 410 -2.93 37.33 12.76
N GLY A 411 -3.22 38.07 11.68
CA GLY A 411 -3.06 39.51 11.62
C GLY A 411 -1.62 40.02 11.68
N GLU A 412 -0.66 39.14 11.32
CA GLU A 412 0.77 39.45 11.32
C GLU A 412 1.20 40.14 10.02
N PRO A 413 2.18 41.09 10.03
CA PRO A 413 2.70 41.70 8.80
C PRO A 413 3.34 40.66 7.88
N ALA A 414 3.12 40.78 6.56
CA ALA A 414 3.68 39.89 5.55
C ALA A 414 5.23 39.77 5.56
N VAL A 415 5.93 40.78 6.09
CA VAL A 415 7.40 40.82 6.25
C VAL A 415 7.91 39.75 7.22
N THR A 416 7.09 39.32 8.20
CA THR A 416 7.45 38.26 9.15
C THR A 416 7.50 36.90 8.43
N ALA A 417 6.62 36.67 7.46
CA ALA A 417 6.59 35.44 6.64
C ALA A 417 7.81 35.37 5.67
N ALA A 418 8.31 36.50 5.17
CA ALA A 418 9.46 36.55 4.27
C ALA A 418 10.81 36.32 4.96
N ARG A 419 10.96 36.64 6.26
CA ARG A 419 12.18 36.40 7.04
C ARG A 419 12.49 34.94 7.34
N ILE A 420 11.56 34.05 7.06
CA ILE A 420 11.74 32.58 7.19
C ILE A 420 12.32 31.97 5.88
N SER A 421 12.78 32.82 4.94
CA SER A 421 13.49 32.37 3.74
C SER A 421 14.96 32.03 4.08
N VAL A 422 15.20 30.78 4.44
CA VAL A 422 16.56 30.25 4.51
C VAL A 422 16.93 29.75 3.12
N ASP A 423 17.83 30.43 2.46
CA ASP A 423 18.33 30.17 1.10
C ASP A 423 19.31 28.97 1.01
N ALA A 424 19.25 28.00 1.92
CA ALA A 424 20.06 26.80 1.77
C ALA A 424 19.51 25.95 0.61
N PRO A 425 20.32 25.58 -0.40
CA PRO A 425 19.86 24.72 -1.47
C PRO A 425 19.45 23.35 -0.92
N LEU A 426 18.27 22.85 -1.30
CA LEU A 426 17.85 21.49 -1.00
C LEU A 426 18.62 20.46 -1.85
N THR A 427 19.21 20.93 -2.95
CA THR A 427 20.01 20.15 -3.87
C THR A 427 21.48 20.58 -3.80
N GLU A 428 22.30 19.88 -3.01
CA GLU A 428 23.71 19.68 -3.26
C GLU A 428 23.93 18.17 -3.45
N ALA A 429 23.47 17.65 -4.57
CA ALA A 429 23.99 16.43 -5.14
C ALA A 429 24.29 16.76 -6.59
N GLU A 430 25.54 16.67 -7.00
CA GLU A 430 25.91 16.67 -8.41
C GLU A 430 24.99 15.67 -9.13
N PRO A 431 24.47 16.02 -10.33
CA PRO A 431 23.72 15.07 -11.12
C PRO A 431 24.63 13.85 -11.34
N VAL A 432 24.22 12.69 -10.86
CA VAL A 432 24.82 11.43 -11.29
C VAL A 432 24.75 11.45 -12.81
N ALA A 433 25.91 11.58 -13.46
CA ALA A 433 26.00 11.60 -14.91
C ALA A 433 25.20 10.41 -15.44
N ALA A 434 24.22 10.69 -16.28
CA ALA A 434 23.49 9.67 -16.98
C ALA A 434 24.54 8.79 -17.66
N ALA A 435 24.62 7.52 -17.28
CA ALA A 435 25.43 6.56 -17.98
C ALA A 435 24.90 6.54 -19.41
N GLU A 436 25.65 7.15 -20.33
CA GLU A 436 25.37 7.10 -21.75
C GLU A 436 25.25 5.62 -22.12
N GLU A 437 24.04 5.18 -22.45
CA GLU A 437 23.82 3.92 -23.14
C GLU A 437 24.59 4.01 -24.48
N ARG A 438 25.82 3.48 -24.49
CA ARG A 438 26.52 3.23 -25.75
C ARG A 438 25.71 2.17 -26.50
N THR A 439 24.89 2.63 -27.41
CA THR A 439 24.25 1.79 -28.42
C THR A 439 25.36 1.06 -29.18
N PRO A 440 25.43 -0.27 -29.17
CA PRO A 440 26.42 -0.97 -30.00
C PRO A 440 26.07 -0.70 -31.45
N ALA A 441 27.03 -0.12 -32.19
CA ALA A 441 26.95 0.06 -33.62
C ALA A 441 26.83 -1.32 -34.28
N PHE A 442 25.68 -1.63 -34.85
CA PHE A 442 25.56 -2.77 -35.75
C PHE A 442 26.35 -2.50 -37.02
N SER A 443 27.52 -3.13 -37.12
CA SER A 443 28.26 -3.26 -38.37
C SER A 443 27.41 -4.03 -39.36
N ARG A 444 27.12 -3.41 -40.50
CA ARG A 444 26.60 -4.09 -41.70
C ARG A 444 27.74 -4.96 -42.28
N ALA A 445 27.54 -6.23 -42.30
CA ALA A 445 28.17 -7.16 -43.28
C ALA A 445 27.12 -8.22 -43.62
#